data_3bc3a0a18c8a16fac448ec8d05c4c705
#
_entry.id   3bc3a0a18c8a16fac448ec8d05c4c705
#
_cell.length_a   1.000
_cell.length_b   1.000
_cell.length_c   1.000
_cell.angle_alpha   90.00
_cell.angle_beta   90.00
_cell.angle_gamma   90.00
#
_symmetry.space_group_name_H-M   'P 1'
#
loop_
_entity.id
_entity.type
_entity.pdbx_description
1 polymer ?
#
loop_
_entity_poly.entity_id
_entity_poly.type
_entity_poly.pdbx_seq_one_letter_code
_entity_poly.pdbx_strand_id
1 'polypeptide(L)'
;NSILTTFERNQSVKYVYLFGNGAADGTAKMKNTLGGKGANLAEMNHLGIPVPPGFTITTEVCSYYYDNDKKLPDSLDSQLKDALLQTENIMGSKFGYADDPLLVSIRSGARQSMPGMMETVLNVGLTSETIPGLIKKTGNDRFVYDAYRRLIMMYADVVMEKAAGLEPEDGVGIRHKLESLIENHKSTNQYVNDTDLSGEDWKELSEIFKDEIRNTLGADFPD
;
A
#
# COMPACT_ATOMS: atom_id res chain seq x y z
N ASN A 1 -17.59 -43.73 -33.21
CA ASN A 1 -18.18 -42.81 -32.22
C ASN A 1 -17.14 -42.50 -31.16
N SER A 2 -16.36 -41.49 -31.44
CA SER A 2 -15.30 -41.02 -30.56
C SER A 2 -15.80 -39.74 -29.93
N ILE A 3 -16.17 -39.80 -28.66
CA ILE A 3 -16.44 -38.62 -27.84
C ILE A 3 -15.10 -38.16 -27.31
N LEU A 4 -14.44 -37.26 -28.05
CA LEU A 4 -13.33 -36.48 -27.54
C LEU A 4 -13.93 -35.41 -26.64
N THR A 5 -13.96 -35.67 -25.35
CA THR A 5 -14.17 -34.67 -24.31
C THR A 5 -12.98 -33.71 -24.31
N THR A 6 -13.16 -32.57 -24.92
CA THR A 6 -12.23 -31.43 -24.85
C THR A 6 -12.27 -30.93 -23.44
N PHE A 7 -11.34 -31.39 -22.61
CA PHE A 7 -10.97 -30.65 -21.38
C PHE A 7 -10.22 -29.38 -21.84
N GLU A 8 -10.95 -28.34 -22.16
CA GLU A 8 -10.39 -27.00 -22.12
C GLU A 8 -9.97 -26.73 -20.68
N ARG A 9 -8.68 -26.84 -20.41
CA ARG A 9 -8.09 -26.23 -19.24
C ARG A 9 -8.35 -24.75 -19.38
N ASN A 10 -9.34 -24.26 -18.69
CA ASN A 10 -9.52 -22.85 -18.39
C ASN A 10 -8.27 -22.42 -17.61
N GLN A 11 -7.19 -22.06 -18.31
CA GLN A 11 -6.04 -21.44 -17.67
C GLN A 11 -6.54 -20.08 -17.20
N SER A 12 -6.81 -19.95 -15.91
CA SER A 12 -7.15 -18.67 -15.32
C SER A 12 -6.04 -17.68 -15.63
N VAL A 13 -6.42 -16.50 -16.12
CA VAL A 13 -5.47 -15.42 -16.42
C VAL A 13 -4.63 -15.14 -15.18
N LYS A 14 -3.31 -15.05 -15.34
CA LYS A 14 -2.40 -14.73 -14.25
C LYS A 14 -2.33 -13.21 -14.06
N TYR A 15 -2.89 -12.73 -12.97
CA TYR A 15 -2.91 -11.31 -12.62
C TYR A 15 -1.85 -10.91 -11.58
N VAL A 16 -1.29 -11.87 -10.85
CA VAL A 16 -0.34 -11.60 -9.76
C VAL A 16 0.99 -12.29 -10.02
N TYR A 17 2.08 -11.53 -10.00
CA TYR A 17 3.44 -11.97 -10.28
C TYR A 17 4.32 -11.74 -9.06
N LEU A 18 4.84 -12.81 -8.49
CA LEU A 18 5.70 -12.81 -7.32
C LEU A 18 7.14 -12.41 -7.66
N PHE A 19 7.82 -11.81 -6.68
CA PHE A 19 9.26 -11.59 -6.68
C PHE A 19 9.79 -11.66 -5.24
N GLY A 20 11.02 -12.10 -5.08
CA GLY A 20 11.70 -12.19 -3.78
C GLY A 20 12.54 -13.45 -3.68
N ASN A 21 13.44 -13.46 -2.70
CA ASN A 21 14.31 -14.60 -2.41
C ASN A 21 15.12 -15.10 -3.62
N GLY A 22 15.57 -14.18 -4.48
CA GLY A 22 16.37 -14.50 -5.67
C GLY A 22 15.58 -15.08 -6.86
N ALA A 23 14.24 -15.06 -6.81
CA ALA A 23 13.37 -15.53 -7.87
C ALA A 23 12.27 -14.52 -8.21
N ALA A 24 11.79 -14.54 -9.44
CA ALA A 24 10.66 -13.74 -9.85
C ALA A 24 9.89 -14.44 -11.00
N ASP A 25 8.56 -14.28 -10.98
CA ASP A 25 7.69 -14.79 -12.06
C ASP A 25 7.82 -13.96 -13.35
N GLY A 26 8.15 -12.67 -13.20
CA GLY A 26 8.28 -11.72 -14.29
C GLY A 26 9.71 -11.49 -14.76
N THR A 27 9.86 -10.68 -15.81
CA THR A 27 11.15 -10.27 -16.36
C THR A 27 11.16 -8.79 -16.73
N ALA A 28 12.35 -8.21 -16.96
CA ALA A 28 12.53 -6.83 -17.43
C ALA A 28 11.78 -6.50 -18.74
N LYS A 29 11.50 -7.52 -19.56
CA LYS A 29 10.79 -7.35 -20.85
C LYS A 29 9.28 -7.16 -20.68
N MET A 30 8.73 -7.46 -19.50
CA MET A 30 7.30 -7.45 -19.24
C MET A 30 6.78 -6.08 -18.75
N LYS A 31 7.36 -4.98 -19.20
CA LYS A 31 6.96 -3.61 -18.78
C LYS A 31 5.50 -3.29 -19.09
N ASN A 32 4.96 -3.84 -20.18
CA ASN A 32 3.55 -3.64 -20.53
C ASN A 32 2.59 -4.33 -19.54
N THR A 33 2.98 -5.48 -19.00
CA THR A 33 2.19 -6.29 -18.06
C THR A 33 2.41 -5.88 -16.61
N LEU A 34 3.67 -5.63 -16.23
CA LEU A 34 4.05 -5.41 -14.82
C LEU A 34 4.27 -3.92 -14.49
N GLY A 35 4.19 -3.05 -15.48
CA GLY A 35 4.65 -1.67 -15.35
C GLY A 35 6.18 -1.58 -15.22
N GLY A 36 6.72 -0.37 -15.23
CA GLY A 36 8.17 -0.16 -15.15
C GLY A 36 8.76 -0.65 -13.81
N LYS A 37 8.09 -0.37 -12.69
CA LYS A 37 8.55 -0.78 -11.35
C LYS A 37 8.53 -2.29 -11.18
N GLY A 38 7.42 -2.95 -11.53
CA GLY A 38 7.28 -4.39 -11.38
C GLY A 38 8.30 -5.17 -12.23
N ALA A 39 8.49 -4.77 -13.48
CA ALA A 39 9.49 -5.37 -14.36
C ALA A 39 10.92 -5.19 -13.85
N ASN A 40 11.26 -4.01 -13.31
CA ASN A 40 12.58 -3.75 -12.74
C ASN A 40 12.81 -4.53 -11.44
N LEU A 41 11.81 -4.66 -10.56
CA LEU A 41 11.90 -5.47 -9.35
C LEU A 41 12.15 -6.95 -9.68
N ALA A 42 11.47 -7.49 -10.70
CA ALA A 42 11.70 -8.84 -11.18
C ALA A 42 13.15 -9.01 -11.68
N GLU A 43 13.64 -8.08 -12.48
CA GLU A 43 15.02 -8.11 -12.99
C GLU A 43 16.07 -8.04 -11.88
N MET A 44 15.87 -7.14 -10.91
CA MET A 44 16.78 -7.03 -9.76
C MET A 44 16.87 -8.34 -9.00
N ASN A 45 15.75 -9.06 -8.83
CA ASN A 45 15.75 -10.38 -8.21
C ASN A 45 16.56 -11.41 -9.03
N HIS A 46 16.38 -11.44 -10.34
CA HIS A 46 17.15 -12.35 -11.22
C HIS A 46 18.64 -12.05 -11.21
N LEU A 47 19.04 -10.80 -11.03
CA LEU A 47 20.44 -10.38 -10.89
C LEU A 47 21.02 -10.64 -9.50
N GLY A 48 20.23 -11.20 -8.57
CA GLY A 48 20.66 -11.47 -7.20
C GLY A 48 20.81 -10.21 -6.33
N ILE A 49 20.25 -9.08 -6.75
CA ILE A 49 20.20 -7.86 -5.94
C ILE A 49 19.18 -8.10 -4.82
N PRO A 50 19.52 -7.84 -3.55
CA PRO A 50 18.60 -8.02 -2.44
C PRO A 50 17.41 -7.05 -2.56
N VAL A 51 16.24 -7.59 -2.86
CA VAL A 51 14.97 -6.88 -2.95
C VAL A 51 14.01 -7.49 -1.94
N PRO A 52 13.30 -6.68 -1.14
CA PRO A 52 12.25 -7.21 -0.29
C PRO A 52 11.22 -8.00 -1.10
N PRO A 53 10.75 -9.15 -0.62
CA PRO A 53 9.76 -9.95 -1.34
C PRO A 53 8.43 -9.21 -1.46
N GLY A 54 7.70 -9.56 -2.49
CA GLY A 54 6.39 -8.98 -2.78
C GLY A 54 5.81 -9.50 -4.08
N PHE A 55 4.82 -8.79 -4.59
CA PHE A 55 4.17 -9.16 -5.84
C PHE A 55 3.69 -7.93 -6.61
N THR A 56 3.50 -8.11 -7.90
CA THR A 56 2.98 -7.09 -8.82
C THR A 56 1.63 -7.54 -9.36
N ILE A 57 0.62 -6.70 -9.26
CA ILE A 57 -0.66 -6.85 -9.94
C ILE A 57 -0.49 -6.31 -11.36
N THR A 58 -0.94 -7.05 -12.37
CA THR A 58 -0.73 -6.69 -13.77
C THR A 58 -1.55 -5.47 -14.19
N THR A 59 -1.07 -4.76 -15.20
CA THR A 59 -1.78 -3.62 -15.81
C THR A 59 -3.12 -4.03 -16.42
N GLU A 60 -3.29 -5.31 -16.77
CA GLU A 60 -4.55 -5.87 -17.29
C GLU A 60 -5.70 -5.75 -16.30
N VAL A 61 -5.41 -5.84 -14.99
CA VAL A 61 -6.44 -5.65 -13.96
C VAL A 61 -7.00 -4.23 -14.00
N CYS A 62 -6.16 -3.23 -14.26
CA CYS A 62 -6.59 -1.85 -14.41
C CYS A 62 -7.52 -1.69 -15.64
N SER A 63 -7.15 -2.25 -16.77
CA SER A 63 -8.00 -2.25 -17.98
C SER A 63 -9.32 -2.98 -17.72
N TYR A 64 -9.24 -4.16 -17.13
CA TYR A 64 -10.44 -4.93 -16.77
C TYR A 64 -11.40 -4.14 -15.87
N TYR A 65 -10.89 -3.46 -14.86
CA TYR A 65 -11.67 -2.66 -13.93
C TYR A 65 -12.47 -1.55 -14.64
N TYR A 66 -11.85 -0.81 -15.56
CA TYR A 66 -12.54 0.24 -16.32
C TYR A 66 -13.51 -0.32 -17.36
N ASP A 67 -13.21 -1.47 -17.96
CA ASP A 67 -14.03 -2.11 -18.99
C ASP A 67 -15.23 -2.88 -18.40
N ASN A 68 -15.25 -3.13 -17.08
CA ASN A 68 -16.26 -3.96 -16.40
C ASN A 68 -16.93 -3.22 -15.22
N ASP A 69 -17.37 -1.99 -15.42
CA ASP A 69 -18.13 -1.21 -14.44
C ASP A 69 -17.46 -1.11 -13.05
N LYS A 70 -16.15 -0.90 -13.04
CA LYS A 70 -15.32 -0.83 -11.82
C LYS A 70 -15.33 -2.11 -10.98
N LYS A 71 -15.49 -3.26 -11.61
CA LYS A 71 -15.37 -4.58 -10.97
C LYS A 71 -13.99 -5.16 -11.18
N LEU A 72 -13.49 -5.86 -10.19
CA LEU A 72 -12.23 -6.60 -10.29
C LEU A 72 -12.47 -8.01 -10.87
N PRO A 73 -11.46 -8.63 -11.51
CA PRO A 73 -11.57 -10.02 -11.94
C PRO A 73 -11.83 -10.98 -10.77
N ASP A 74 -12.75 -11.94 -10.93
CA ASP A 74 -13.13 -12.88 -9.86
C ASP A 74 -11.94 -13.69 -9.31
N SER A 75 -10.98 -14.04 -10.18
CA SER A 75 -9.80 -14.82 -9.78
C SER A 75 -8.70 -13.99 -9.11
N LEU A 76 -8.83 -12.65 -9.05
CA LEU A 76 -7.80 -11.79 -8.48
C LEU A 76 -7.65 -11.99 -6.96
N ASP A 77 -8.75 -12.09 -6.24
CA ASP A 77 -8.74 -12.22 -4.77
C ASP A 77 -7.98 -13.48 -4.31
N SER A 78 -8.22 -14.62 -4.96
CA SER A 78 -7.49 -15.86 -4.66
C SER A 78 -6.00 -15.74 -4.96
N GLN A 79 -5.62 -15.11 -6.08
CA GLN A 79 -4.22 -14.91 -6.46
C GLN A 79 -3.51 -13.95 -5.49
N LEU A 80 -4.20 -12.91 -5.00
CA LEU A 80 -3.67 -11.98 -4.01
C LEU A 80 -3.42 -12.67 -2.67
N LYS A 81 -4.36 -13.50 -2.19
CA LYS A 81 -4.23 -14.27 -0.95
C LYS A 81 -3.05 -15.24 -1.02
N ASP A 82 -2.90 -15.96 -2.13
CA ASP A 82 -1.78 -16.87 -2.34
C ASP A 82 -0.43 -16.12 -2.38
N ALA A 83 -0.37 -14.99 -3.06
CA ALA A 83 0.83 -14.17 -3.15
C ALA A 83 1.21 -13.55 -1.80
N LEU A 84 0.23 -13.09 -1.03
CA LEU A 84 0.44 -12.57 0.32
C LEU A 84 1.00 -13.68 1.23
N LEU A 85 0.39 -14.87 1.23
CA LEU A 85 0.85 -16.01 2.01
C LEU A 85 2.31 -16.39 1.68
N GLN A 86 2.70 -16.36 0.41
CA GLN A 86 4.08 -16.63 0.01
C GLN A 86 5.03 -15.53 0.49
N THR A 87 4.61 -14.27 0.40
CA THR A 87 5.39 -13.13 0.92
C THR A 87 5.58 -13.24 2.44
N GLU A 88 4.51 -13.57 3.19
CA GLU A 88 4.55 -13.81 4.64
C GLU A 88 5.53 -14.93 5.00
N ASN A 89 5.50 -16.04 4.27
CA ASN A 89 6.40 -17.18 4.49
C ASN A 89 7.87 -16.79 4.29
N ILE A 90 8.18 -15.97 3.27
CA ILE A 90 9.55 -15.50 3.03
C ILE A 90 9.99 -14.53 4.13
N MET A 91 9.09 -13.64 4.57
CA MET A 91 9.37 -12.62 5.58
C MET A 91 9.37 -13.16 7.01
N GLY A 92 8.72 -14.29 7.26
CA GLY A 92 8.56 -14.86 8.60
C GLY A 92 7.62 -14.06 9.51
N SER A 93 6.78 -13.19 8.94
CA SER A 93 5.79 -12.39 9.66
C SER A 93 4.48 -12.33 8.88
N LYS A 94 3.35 -12.07 9.56
CA LYS A 94 2.02 -12.13 8.96
C LYS A 94 1.39 -10.74 8.86
N PHE A 95 0.74 -10.49 7.73
CA PHE A 95 -0.04 -9.28 7.53
C PHE A 95 -1.27 -9.27 8.48
N GLY A 96 -1.46 -8.16 9.20
CA GLY A 96 -2.54 -8.04 10.17
C GLY A 96 -2.36 -8.82 11.48
N TYR A 97 -1.19 -9.43 11.72
CA TYR A 97 -0.94 -10.13 12.97
C TYR A 97 -0.57 -9.13 14.09
N ALA A 98 -1.33 -9.16 15.19
CA ALA A 98 -1.26 -8.15 16.23
C ALA A 98 0.12 -8.03 16.90
N ASP A 99 0.83 -9.15 17.14
CA ASP A 99 2.10 -9.14 17.88
C ASP A 99 3.32 -8.80 17.02
N ASP A 100 3.30 -9.19 15.74
CA ASP A 100 4.42 -8.96 14.79
C ASP A 100 3.88 -8.78 13.37
N PRO A 101 3.31 -7.62 13.07
CA PRO A 101 2.69 -7.38 11.77
C PRO A 101 3.70 -7.27 10.65
N LEU A 102 3.42 -7.93 9.52
CA LEU A 102 4.09 -7.64 8.27
C LEU A 102 3.61 -6.27 7.76
N LEU A 103 4.54 -5.34 7.58
CA LEU A 103 4.26 -4.05 6.96
C LEU A 103 4.69 -4.06 5.50
N VAL A 104 3.84 -3.57 4.63
CA VAL A 104 4.10 -3.49 3.20
C VAL A 104 3.99 -2.07 2.66
N SER A 105 4.68 -1.80 1.55
CA SER A 105 4.51 -0.58 0.77
C SER A 105 3.73 -0.91 -0.48
N ILE A 106 2.66 -0.17 -0.76
CA ILE A 106 1.87 -0.29 -1.98
C ILE A 106 2.28 0.86 -2.91
N ARG A 107 2.62 0.52 -4.13
CA ARG A 107 3.09 1.49 -5.13
C ARG A 107 2.32 1.33 -6.42
N SER A 108 1.81 2.42 -6.97
CA SER A 108 1.27 2.42 -8.32
C SER A 108 2.40 2.22 -9.34
N GLY A 109 2.11 1.45 -10.39
CA GLY A 109 3.02 1.22 -11.51
C GLY A 109 2.40 1.76 -12.79
N ALA A 110 3.12 2.68 -13.49
CA ALA A 110 2.76 3.08 -14.83
C ALA A 110 3.74 2.46 -15.84
N ARG A 111 3.32 2.30 -17.10
CA ARG A 111 4.19 1.83 -18.18
C ARG A 111 5.37 2.79 -18.40
N GLN A 112 5.13 4.07 -18.20
CA GLN A 112 6.15 5.12 -18.20
C GLN A 112 6.13 5.81 -16.84
N SER A 113 7.32 5.97 -16.26
CA SER A 113 7.48 6.69 -15.00
C SER A 113 7.50 8.19 -15.31
N MET A 114 6.52 8.93 -14.77
CA MET A 114 6.52 10.39 -14.83
C MET A 114 6.64 10.94 -13.41
N PRO A 115 7.47 11.98 -13.19
CA PRO A 115 7.55 12.64 -11.89
C PRO A 115 6.17 13.14 -11.46
N GLY A 116 5.79 12.89 -10.21
CA GLY A 116 4.50 13.32 -9.63
C GLY A 116 3.31 12.41 -9.89
N MET A 117 3.38 11.41 -10.78
CA MET A 117 2.27 10.49 -11.06
C MET A 117 2.32 9.18 -10.28
N MET A 118 3.34 8.96 -9.45
CA MET A 118 3.57 7.68 -8.79
C MET A 118 3.34 7.81 -7.30
N GLU A 119 2.17 7.38 -6.92
CA GLU A 119 1.74 7.40 -5.54
C GLU A 119 2.20 6.15 -4.81
N THR A 120 2.60 6.34 -3.57
CA THR A 120 3.03 5.27 -2.67
C THR A 120 2.27 5.41 -1.36
N VAL A 121 1.78 4.29 -0.85
CA VAL A 121 1.26 4.19 0.52
C VAL A 121 2.21 3.30 1.30
N LEU A 122 2.87 3.87 2.31
CA LEU A 122 3.81 3.17 3.18
C LEU A 122 3.12 2.61 4.42
N ASN A 123 3.75 1.64 5.05
CA ASN A 123 3.38 1.08 6.35
C ASN A 123 1.97 0.45 6.39
N VAL A 124 1.47 -0.04 5.26
CA VAL A 124 0.20 -0.77 5.21
C VAL A 124 0.32 -2.05 6.03
N GLY A 125 -0.59 -2.25 6.95
CA GLY A 125 -0.55 -3.26 8.01
C GLY A 125 -0.47 -2.67 9.42
N LEU A 126 -0.22 -1.35 9.55
CA LEU A 126 -0.42 -0.63 10.80
C LEU A 126 -1.91 -0.34 10.98
N THR A 127 -2.44 -0.75 12.14
CA THR A 127 -3.80 -0.51 12.61
C THR A 127 -3.76 -0.30 14.11
N SER A 128 -4.85 0.16 14.70
CA SER A 128 -4.96 0.25 16.17
C SER A 128 -4.69 -1.09 16.88
N GLU A 129 -4.98 -2.22 16.23
CA GLU A 129 -4.73 -3.57 16.75
C GLU A 129 -3.26 -4.01 16.66
N THR A 130 -2.53 -3.59 15.61
CA THR A 130 -1.15 -4.04 15.37
C THR A 130 -0.09 -3.11 15.98
N ILE A 131 -0.43 -1.86 16.25
CA ILE A 131 0.47 -0.87 16.89
C ILE A 131 1.07 -1.37 18.19
N PRO A 132 0.31 -1.94 19.17
CA PRO A 132 0.89 -2.38 20.43
C PRO A 132 1.97 -3.45 20.26
N GLY A 133 1.78 -4.39 19.34
CA GLY A 133 2.77 -5.42 19.04
C GLY A 133 4.05 -4.84 18.45
N LEU A 134 3.93 -3.89 17.52
CA LEU A 134 5.09 -3.23 16.93
C LEU A 134 5.84 -2.35 17.95
N ILE A 135 5.13 -1.66 18.85
CA ILE A 135 5.75 -0.93 19.97
C ILE A 135 6.54 -1.89 20.87
N LYS A 136 5.94 -3.02 21.23
CA LYS A 136 6.61 -4.05 22.04
C LYS A 136 7.88 -4.58 21.35
N LYS A 137 7.82 -4.80 20.04
CA LYS A 137 8.94 -5.29 19.25
C LYS A 137 10.08 -4.27 19.10
N THR A 138 9.74 -3.00 18.87
CA THR A 138 10.72 -1.93 18.60
C THR A 138 11.21 -1.22 19.86
N GLY A 139 10.43 -1.26 20.93
CA GLY A 139 10.66 -0.45 22.14
C GLY A 139 10.53 1.06 21.91
N ASN A 140 9.87 1.48 20.81
CA ASN A 140 9.84 2.89 20.40
C ASN A 140 8.44 3.27 19.88
N ASP A 141 7.61 3.76 20.78
CA ASP A 141 6.25 4.24 20.51
C ASP A 141 6.24 5.43 19.54
N ARG A 142 7.19 6.36 19.71
CA ARG A 142 7.31 7.52 18.83
C ARG A 142 7.52 7.11 17.38
N PHE A 143 8.41 6.15 17.12
CA PHE A 143 8.64 5.62 15.77
C PHE A 143 7.37 5.01 15.19
N VAL A 144 6.64 4.22 15.98
CA VAL A 144 5.45 3.51 15.50
C VAL A 144 4.31 4.49 15.20
N TYR A 145 4.05 5.45 16.07
CA TYR A 145 3.00 6.45 15.83
C TYR A 145 3.37 7.45 14.73
N ASP A 146 4.64 7.81 14.55
CA ASP A 146 5.09 8.59 13.38
C ASP A 146 4.88 7.80 12.07
N ALA A 147 5.15 6.50 12.06
CA ALA A 147 4.86 5.64 10.91
C ALA A 147 3.35 5.54 10.64
N TYR A 148 2.53 5.42 11.68
CA TYR A 148 1.08 5.33 11.56
C TYR A 148 0.46 6.64 11.03
N ARG A 149 0.83 7.80 11.58
CA ARG A 149 0.33 9.08 11.06
C ARG A 149 0.67 9.28 9.58
N ARG A 150 1.85 8.79 9.14
CA ARG A 150 2.25 8.84 7.72
C ARG A 150 1.37 7.94 6.87
N LEU A 151 1.02 6.74 7.35
CA LEU A 151 0.05 5.87 6.68
C LEU A 151 -1.29 6.58 6.52
N ILE A 152 -1.83 7.16 7.59
CA ILE A 152 -3.11 7.88 7.56
C ILE A 152 -3.08 9.00 6.51
N MET A 153 -2.05 9.84 6.53
CA MET A 153 -1.92 10.96 5.59
C MET A 153 -1.82 10.50 4.13
N MET A 154 -0.98 9.50 3.86
CA MET A 154 -0.81 8.97 2.50
C MET A 154 -2.06 8.25 2.00
N TYR A 155 -2.72 7.47 2.86
CA TYR A 155 -3.94 6.75 2.48
C TYR A 155 -5.11 7.72 2.24
N ALA A 156 -5.26 8.73 3.07
CA ALA A 156 -6.29 9.75 2.89
C ALA A 156 -6.12 10.52 1.57
N ASP A 157 -4.91 10.94 1.25
CA ASP A 157 -4.57 11.68 0.04
C ASP A 157 -4.67 10.79 -1.22
N VAL A 158 -3.97 9.65 -1.22
CA VAL A 158 -3.80 8.81 -2.40
C VAL A 158 -5.06 7.97 -2.72
N VAL A 159 -5.78 7.52 -1.69
CA VAL A 159 -6.89 6.58 -1.85
C VAL A 159 -8.23 7.23 -1.57
N MET A 160 -8.43 7.81 -0.39
CA MET A 160 -9.76 8.23 0.06
C MET A 160 -10.25 9.48 -0.68
N GLU A 161 -9.41 10.50 -0.86
CA GLU A 161 -9.78 11.74 -1.56
C GLU A 161 -10.17 11.45 -3.00
N LYS A 162 -9.41 10.60 -3.69
CA LYS A 162 -9.74 10.16 -5.05
C LYS A 162 -10.99 9.28 -5.12
N ALA A 163 -11.18 8.37 -4.15
CA ALA A 163 -12.38 7.55 -4.07
C ALA A 163 -13.64 8.40 -3.85
N ALA A 164 -13.52 9.53 -3.15
CA ALA A 164 -14.58 10.52 -2.98
C ALA A 164 -14.87 11.35 -4.26
N GLY A 165 -14.08 11.17 -5.32
CA GLY A 165 -14.19 11.93 -6.57
C GLY A 165 -13.72 13.38 -6.46
N LEU A 166 -12.87 13.66 -5.47
CA LEU A 166 -12.32 14.99 -5.24
C LEU A 166 -10.98 15.12 -5.97
N GLU A 167 -10.82 16.21 -6.71
CA GLU A 167 -9.59 16.64 -7.35
C GLU A 167 -9.29 18.07 -6.88
N PRO A 168 -8.83 18.25 -5.64
CA PRO A 168 -8.57 19.57 -5.10
C PRO A 168 -7.39 20.24 -5.84
N GLU A 169 -7.43 21.56 -5.89
CA GLU A 169 -6.28 22.35 -6.33
C GLU A 169 -5.08 22.12 -5.40
N ASP A 170 -3.88 22.36 -5.91
CA ASP A 170 -2.65 22.26 -5.13
C ASP A 170 -2.73 23.10 -3.85
N GLY A 171 -2.39 22.49 -2.71
CA GLY A 171 -2.39 23.16 -1.41
C GLY A 171 -3.75 23.24 -0.70
N VAL A 172 -4.83 22.63 -1.22
CA VAL A 172 -6.18 22.67 -0.60
C VAL A 172 -6.69 21.28 -0.21
N GLY A 173 -6.06 20.20 -0.67
CA GLY A 173 -6.48 18.81 -0.42
C GLY A 173 -6.36 18.37 1.03
N ILE A 174 -6.84 17.15 1.30
CA ILE A 174 -6.82 16.55 2.65
C ILE A 174 -5.40 16.56 3.24
N ARG A 175 -4.39 16.26 2.43
CA ARG A 175 -2.99 16.27 2.88
C ARG A 175 -2.59 17.61 3.49
N HIS A 176 -2.91 18.72 2.83
CA HIS A 176 -2.58 20.07 3.32
C HIS A 176 -3.30 20.40 4.63
N LYS A 177 -4.55 19.95 4.78
CA LYS A 177 -5.28 20.10 6.05
C LYS A 177 -4.60 19.37 7.19
N LEU A 178 -4.20 18.11 6.95
CA LEU A 178 -3.49 17.32 7.97
C LEU A 178 -2.11 17.89 8.30
N GLU A 179 -1.37 18.41 7.32
CA GLU A 179 -0.11 19.13 7.54
C GLU A 179 -0.33 20.38 8.40
N SER A 180 -1.40 21.14 8.16
CA SER A 180 -1.77 22.32 8.96
C SER A 180 -2.06 21.96 10.41
N LEU A 181 -2.65 20.81 10.70
CA LEU A 181 -2.88 20.32 12.06
C LEU A 181 -1.56 20.02 12.78
N ILE A 182 -0.55 19.48 12.09
CA ILE A 182 0.80 19.28 12.65
C ILE A 182 1.42 20.63 13.00
N GLU A 183 1.40 21.60 12.09
CA GLU A 183 1.98 22.92 12.31
C GLU A 183 1.30 23.67 13.48
N ASN A 184 -0.03 23.57 13.59
CA ASN A 184 -0.78 24.12 14.70
C ASN A 184 -0.39 23.46 16.04
N HIS A 185 -0.24 22.15 16.07
CA HIS A 185 0.20 21.41 17.26
C HIS A 185 1.61 21.82 17.68
N LYS A 186 2.53 21.91 16.72
CA LYS A 186 3.90 22.39 16.97
C LYS A 186 3.90 23.81 17.54
N SER A 187 3.15 24.72 16.92
CA SER A 187 3.06 26.10 17.37
C SER A 187 2.53 26.22 18.80
N THR A 188 1.48 25.46 19.13
CA THR A 188 0.88 25.46 20.47
C THR A 188 1.84 24.95 21.55
N ASN A 189 2.64 23.93 21.23
CA ASN A 189 3.59 23.32 22.15
C ASN A 189 5.01 23.91 22.08
N GLN A 190 5.22 24.92 21.24
CA GLN A 190 6.54 25.57 21.03
C GLN A 190 7.60 24.59 20.46
N TYR A 191 7.17 23.59 19.69
CA TYR A 191 8.05 22.69 18.96
C TYR A 191 8.51 23.34 17.64
N VAL A 192 9.72 23.02 17.22
CA VAL A 192 10.30 23.55 15.97
C VAL A 192 10.26 22.51 14.86
N ASN A 193 10.62 21.28 15.19
CA ASN A 193 10.73 20.20 14.22
C ASN A 193 9.76 19.06 14.54
N ASP A 194 9.43 18.25 13.55
CA ASP A 194 8.65 17.00 13.73
C ASP A 194 9.34 16.04 14.72
N THR A 195 10.66 16.13 14.85
CA THR A 195 11.44 15.33 15.80
C THR A 195 11.22 15.70 17.26
N ASP A 196 10.64 16.86 17.53
CA ASP A 196 10.34 17.32 18.88
C ASP A 196 9.04 16.69 19.43
N LEU A 197 8.18 16.17 18.54
CA LEU A 197 6.94 15.51 18.92
C LEU A 197 7.23 14.13 19.53
N SER A 198 6.58 13.85 20.65
CA SER A 198 6.62 12.56 21.34
C SER A 198 5.73 11.50 20.65
N GLY A 199 5.79 10.27 21.14
CA GLY A 199 4.86 9.21 20.72
C GLY A 199 3.40 9.56 21.06
N GLU A 200 3.16 10.17 22.20
CA GLU A 200 1.81 10.59 22.61
C GLU A 200 1.27 11.74 21.73
N ASP A 201 2.12 12.71 21.34
CA ASP A 201 1.72 13.76 20.40
C ASP A 201 1.30 13.16 19.05
N TRP A 202 2.06 12.21 18.51
CA TRP A 202 1.72 11.54 17.25
C TRP A 202 0.48 10.66 17.37
N LYS A 203 0.25 10.04 18.51
CA LYS A 203 -0.97 9.27 18.79
C LYS A 203 -2.19 10.19 18.80
N GLU A 204 -2.14 11.30 19.53
CA GLU A 204 -3.20 12.31 19.58
C GLU A 204 -3.50 12.87 18.19
N LEU A 205 -2.47 13.30 17.46
CA LEU A 205 -2.61 13.80 16.10
C LEU A 205 -3.22 12.75 15.14
N SER A 206 -2.90 11.46 15.31
CA SER A 206 -3.49 10.39 14.49
C SER A 206 -5.01 10.31 14.66
N GLU A 207 -5.53 10.48 15.88
CA GLU A 207 -6.97 10.53 16.12
C GLU A 207 -7.60 11.82 15.56
N ILE A 208 -6.96 12.97 15.73
CA ILE A 208 -7.39 14.24 15.13
C ILE A 208 -7.44 14.14 13.60
N PHE A 209 -6.48 13.44 12.98
CA PHE A 209 -6.47 13.20 11.53
C PHE A 209 -7.66 12.37 11.07
N LYS A 210 -8.01 11.32 11.80
CA LYS A 210 -9.18 10.49 11.48
C LYS A 210 -10.47 11.30 11.53
N ASP A 211 -10.61 12.18 12.52
CA ASP A 211 -11.76 13.08 12.63
C ASP A 211 -11.80 14.10 11.48
N GLU A 212 -10.67 14.72 11.12
CA GLU A 212 -10.59 15.63 9.98
C GLU A 212 -10.91 14.94 8.64
N ILE A 213 -10.42 13.70 8.45
CA ILE A 213 -10.74 12.88 7.28
C ILE A 213 -12.24 12.63 7.19
N ARG A 214 -12.87 12.20 8.29
CA ARG A 214 -14.32 11.99 8.34
C ARG A 214 -15.10 13.27 7.99
N ASN A 215 -14.69 14.39 8.57
CA ASN A 215 -15.36 15.69 8.37
C ASN A 215 -15.18 16.21 6.94
N THR A 216 -14.02 15.99 6.34
CA THR A 216 -13.70 16.50 4.99
C THR A 216 -14.16 15.57 3.88
N LEU A 217 -13.95 14.26 4.02
CA LEU A 217 -14.22 13.28 2.96
C LEU A 217 -15.53 12.51 3.15
N GLY A 218 -16.19 12.64 4.30
CA GLY A 218 -17.45 11.97 4.59
C GLY A 218 -17.33 10.45 4.80
N ALA A 219 -16.13 9.94 5.02
CA ALA A 219 -15.86 8.52 5.25
C ALA A 219 -14.81 8.34 6.36
N ASP A 220 -14.96 7.25 7.11
CA ASP A 220 -13.99 6.89 8.15
C ASP A 220 -12.69 6.36 7.54
N PHE A 221 -11.56 6.68 8.19
CA PHE A 221 -10.32 6.00 7.88
C PHE A 221 -10.44 4.51 8.24
N PRO A 222 -10.13 3.58 7.32
CA PRO A 222 -10.20 2.15 7.60
C PRO A 222 -9.03 1.75 8.49
N ASP A 223 -9.36 1.41 9.73
CA ASP A 223 -8.38 0.99 10.75
C ASP A 223 -8.38 -0.54 10.93
#